data_4cb94561fc7c653b0fbcf3cdcb4329d1
#
_entry.id   4cb94561fc7c653b0fbcf3cdcb4329d1
#
_cell.length_a   1.000
_cell.length_b   1.000
_cell.length_c   1.000
_cell.angle_alpha   90.00
_cell.angle_beta   90.00
_cell.angle_gamma   90.00
#
_symmetry.space_group_name_H-M   'P 1'
#
loop_
_entity.id
_entity.type
_entity.pdbx_description
1 polymer ?
#
loop_
_entity_poly.entity_id
_entity_poly.type
_entity_poly.pdbx_seq_one_letter_code
_entity_poly.pdbx_strand_id
1 'polypeptide(L)'
;MKLDRRIFFKAFSLLVALSIILGLSFGCNRARQADEKRYLVVLSLDGFRWDYPQYFSTPNLDKMAQEGVHAHSLIPCFPTKTFPNHYSIATGLYPDHHGIIQNSFYVPAIGTYEPTNRQSIMNGAFYEGEPIWLTAENQGMKSACCYWVGSEAPIKGKYPSIWLRYNQDLPFTSRIDSVIAWLQLPSEKRPHLIMWYMHQPDKIGHHEGPLAASTGRMVSYLDSLVGVFRARLNELPIAKKVNFVVVSDHGMAKVNESNNLYVDQLVPRYWITMACGGEVQMNLDGIPAYKDSLYQRLKKVNHLTVWKKEEVPQRLHYSTNPRIYDLVVLADTGWNIMLTHPAKILPGHHGYDNVYPDMHGIFYGVGPAFKNGYERPSFENIHLYPLFAHILKLKPAVVDGRLKEVEDILKD
;
A
#
# COMPACT_ATOMS: atom_id res chain seq x y z
N MET A 1 -7.79 55.70 53.24
CA MET A 1 -8.51 55.38 51.99
C MET A 1 -9.11 53.96 52.12
N LYS A 2 -10.41 53.87 52.51
CA LYS A 2 -11.08 52.57 52.70
C LYS A 2 -11.58 52.10 51.32
N LEU A 3 -10.96 51.05 50.80
CA LEU A 3 -11.42 50.44 49.55
C LEU A 3 -12.80 49.81 49.76
N ASP A 4 -13.77 50.22 48.93
CA ASP A 4 -15.17 49.80 49.05
C ASP A 4 -15.25 48.25 48.74
N ARG A 5 -15.50 47.43 49.77
CA ARG A 5 -15.64 45.96 49.67
C ARG A 5 -16.67 45.53 48.64
N ARG A 6 -17.63 46.36 48.29
CA ARG A 6 -18.67 46.05 47.30
C ARG A 6 -18.11 46.07 45.87
N ILE A 7 -17.11 46.91 45.57
CA ILE A 7 -16.46 46.96 44.25
C ILE A 7 -15.57 45.74 44.07
N PHE A 8 -14.85 45.31 45.14
CA PHE A 8 -13.99 44.15 45.10
C PHE A 8 -14.77 42.84 44.86
N PHE A 9 -15.92 42.65 45.52
CA PHE A 9 -16.78 41.49 45.31
C PHE A 9 -17.38 41.44 43.90
N LYS A 10 -17.79 42.58 43.33
CA LYS A 10 -18.29 42.62 41.95
C LYS A 10 -17.21 42.31 40.92
N ALA A 11 -15.99 42.82 41.10
CA ALA A 11 -14.86 42.52 40.21
C ALA A 11 -14.43 41.06 40.29
N PHE A 12 -14.43 40.47 41.51
CA PHE A 12 -14.11 39.06 41.71
C PHE A 12 -15.16 38.13 41.09
N SER A 13 -16.46 38.42 41.25
CA SER A 13 -17.54 37.66 40.62
C SER A 13 -17.51 37.74 39.09
N LEU A 14 -17.12 38.88 38.51
CA LEU A 14 -16.98 39.03 37.07
C LEU A 14 -15.80 38.24 36.50
N LEU A 15 -14.68 38.19 37.24
CA LEU A 15 -13.49 37.39 36.87
C LEU A 15 -13.78 35.89 36.92
N VAL A 16 -14.50 35.40 37.92
CA VAL A 16 -14.90 33.99 38.04
C VAL A 16 -15.88 33.60 36.92
N ALA A 17 -16.86 34.47 36.61
CA ALA A 17 -17.80 34.25 35.50
C ALA A 17 -17.07 34.21 34.14
N LEU A 18 -16.09 35.10 33.92
CA LEU A 18 -15.28 35.14 32.70
C LEU A 18 -14.41 33.85 32.54
N SER A 19 -13.84 33.37 33.66
CA SER A 19 -13.06 32.13 33.68
C SER A 19 -13.91 30.90 33.40
N ILE A 20 -15.14 30.84 33.86
CA ILE A 20 -16.09 29.77 33.58
C ILE A 20 -16.52 29.78 32.09
N ILE A 21 -16.79 30.97 31.54
CA ILE A 21 -17.16 31.14 30.13
C ILE A 21 -16.00 30.78 29.22
N LEU A 22 -14.75 31.15 29.53
CA LEU A 22 -13.55 30.73 28.81
C LEU A 22 -13.33 29.21 28.92
N GLY A 23 -13.50 28.64 30.12
CA GLY A 23 -13.38 27.17 30.31
C GLY A 23 -14.42 26.39 29.53
N LEU A 24 -15.66 26.86 29.45
CA LEU A 24 -16.74 26.27 28.65
C LEU A 24 -16.49 26.43 27.15
N SER A 25 -15.94 27.59 26.72
CA SER A 25 -15.59 27.81 25.31
C SER A 25 -14.43 26.94 24.84
N PHE A 26 -13.42 26.72 25.67
CA PHE A 26 -12.32 25.80 25.38
C PHE A 26 -12.77 24.32 25.40
N GLY A 27 -13.67 23.96 26.32
CA GLY A 27 -14.27 22.62 26.38
C GLY A 27 -15.16 22.33 25.17
N CYS A 28 -15.98 23.29 24.74
CA CYS A 28 -16.85 23.18 23.56
C CYS A 28 -16.05 23.11 22.25
N ASN A 29 -14.97 23.88 22.12
CA ASN A 29 -14.09 23.80 20.93
C ASN A 29 -13.32 22.49 20.87
N ARG A 30 -12.86 21.92 21.99
CA ARG A 30 -12.24 20.60 22.03
C ARG A 30 -13.23 19.48 21.69
N ALA A 31 -14.46 19.57 22.19
CA ALA A 31 -15.52 18.61 21.85
C ALA A 31 -15.96 18.73 20.38
N ARG A 32 -16.04 19.95 19.84
CA ARG A 32 -16.36 20.19 18.42
C ARG A 32 -15.24 19.72 17.49
N GLN A 33 -13.98 19.91 17.86
CA GLN A 33 -12.83 19.39 17.10
C GLN A 33 -12.72 17.84 17.15
N ALA A 34 -13.13 17.22 18.26
CA ALA A 34 -13.22 15.75 18.37
C ALA A 34 -14.35 15.17 17.50
N ASP A 35 -15.43 15.92 17.28
CA ASP A 35 -16.59 15.49 16.48
C ASP A 35 -16.35 15.62 14.95
N GLU A 36 -15.37 16.42 14.53
CA GLU A 36 -14.95 16.58 13.13
C GLU A 36 -13.92 15.54 12.65
N LYS A 37 -13.39 14.71 13.53
CA LYS A 37 -12.40 13.68 13.13
C LYS A 37 -13.05 12.60 12.30
N ARG A 38 -12.62 12.45 11.06
CA ARG A 38 -13.01 11.38 10.14
C ARG A 38 -12.16 10.14 10.42
N TYR A 39 -12.72 8.98 10.07
CA TYR A 39 -12.03 7.71 10.12
C TYR A 39 -11.74 7.24 8.70
N LEU A 40 -10.62 6.57 8.51
CA LEU A 40 -10.25 5.96 7.25
C LEU A 40 -9.86 4.50 7.50
N VAL A 41 -10.53 3.60 6.81
CA VAL A 41 -10.19 2.18 6.78
C VAL A 41 -9.78 1.82 5.35
N VAL A 42 -8.58 1.27 5.18
CA VAL A 42 -8.03 0.87 3.89
C VAL A 42 -7.80 -0.63 3.90
N LEU A 43 -8.48 -1.35 3.01
CA LEU A 43 -8.30 -2.77 2.75
C LEU A 43 -7.48 -2.95 1.47
N SER A 44 -6.40 -3.71 1.54
CA SER A 44 -5.70 -4.20 0.35
C SER A 44 -6.01 -5.68 0.10
N LEU A 45 -6.40 -5.98 -1.13
CA LEU A 45 -6.58 -7.32 -1.67
C LEU A 45 -5.41 -7.60 -2.62
N ASP A 46 -4.43 -8.41 -2.19
CA ASP A 46 -3.20 -8.67 -2.93
C ASP A 46 -3.47 -9.29 -4.31
N GLY A 47 -2.88 -8.70 -5.34
CA GLY A 47 -3.01 -9.22 -6.70
C GLY A 47 -4.41 -9.16 -7.31
N PHE A 48 -5.32 -8.34 -6.76
CA PHE A 48 -6.67 -8.19 -7.29
C PHE A 48 -6.63 -7.32 -8.56
N ARG A 49 -6.59 -7.98 -9.71
CA ARG A 49 -6.48 -7.34 -11.03
C ARG A 49 -7.70 -6.46 -11.33
N TRP A 50 -7.48 -5.30 -11.94
CA TRP A 50 -8.48 -4.26 -12.19
C TRP A 50 -9.75 -4.74 -12.91
N ASP A 51 -9.61 -5.72 -13.81
CA ASP A 51 -10.69 -6.22 -14.64
C ASP A 51 -11.37 -7.51 -14.12
N TYR A 52 -10.96 -8.02 -12.94
CA TYR A 52 -11.64 -9.17 -12.35
C TYR A 52 -13.16 -9.00 -12.20
N PRO A 53 -13.70 -7.80 -11.89
CA PRO A 53 -15.15 -7.58 -11.85
C PRO A 53 -15.87 -7.79 -13.18
N GLN A 54 -15.14 -7.76 -14.31
CA GLN A 54 -15.70 -8.03 -15.64
C GLN A 54 -15.82 -9.53 -15.93
N TYR A 55 -15.02 -10.37 -15.27
CA TYR A 55 -15.00 -11.81 -15.46
C TYR A 55 -15.69 -12.59 -14.34
N PHE A 56 -15.79 -12.02 -13.15
CA PHE A 56 -16.25 -12.70 -11.95
C PHE A 56 -17.27 -11.85 -11.19
N SER A 57 -18.17 -12.52 -10.47
CA SER A 57 -19.22 -11.84 -9.71
C SER A 57 -18.66 -11.08 -8.50
N THR A 58 -18.86 -9.76 -8.46
CA THR A 58 -18.40 -8.86 -7.40
C THR A 58 -19.48 -7.84 -6.98
N PRO A 59 -20.68 -8.29 -6.57
CA PRO A 59 -21.83 -7.40 -6.33
C PRO A 59 -21.59 -6.38 -5.22
N ASN A 60 -20.69 -6.64 -4.27
CA ASN A 60 -20.40 -5.69 -3.18
C ASN A 60 -19.46 -4.58 -3.62
N LEU A 61 -18.47 -4.86 -4.49
CA LEU A 61 -17.65 -3.86 -5.15
C LEU A 61 -18.47 -3.02 -6.13
N ASP A 62 -19.37 -3.65 -6.91
CA ASP A 62 -20.30 -2.95 -7.79
C ASP A 62 -21.17 -1.97 -7.01
N LYS A 63 -21.67 -2.39 -5.84
CA LYS A 63 -22.39 -1.50 -4.93
C LYS A 63 -21.51 -0.38 -4.39
N MET A 64 -20.24 -0.63 -4.10
CA MET A 64 -19.30 0.44 -3.71
C MET A 64 -19.09 1.45 -4.83
N ALA A 65 -18.98 1.02 -6.09
CA ALA A 65 -18.89 1.90 -7.25
C ALA A 65 -20.12 2.80 -7.40
N GLN A 66 -21.32 2.25 -7.20
CA GLN A 66 -22.59 2.99 -7.28
C GLN A 66 -22.76 4.01 -6.13
N GLU A 67 -22.37 3.65 -4.92
CA GLU A 67 -22.55 4.48 -3.73
C GLU A 67 -21.39 5.45 -3.48
N GLY A 68 -20.27 5.28 -4.13
CA GLY A 68 -19.04 6.04 -3.92
C GLY A 68 -18.27 6.31 -5.19
N VAL A 69 -16.99 6.07 -5.15
CA VAL A 69 -16.07 6.27 -6.29
C VAL A 69 -15.31 4.99 -6.59
N HIS A 70 -15.01 4.80 -7.87
CA HIS A 70 -14.04 3.79 -8.30
C HIS A 70 -13.15 4.35 -9.41
N ALA A 71 -11.96 3.79 -9.57
CA ALA A 71 -11.11 4.10 -10.70
C ALA A 71 -11.25 3.01 -11.78
N HIS A 72 -11.04 3.39 -13.04
CA HIS A 72 -10.91 2.42 -14.11
C HIS A 72 -9.83 1.39 -13.77
N SER A 73 -8.67 1.84 -13.26
CA SER A 73 -7.66 0.97 -12.65
C SER A 73 -6.73 1.76 -11.74
N LEU A 74 -6.05 1.08 -10.82
CA LEU A 74 -4.98 1.62 -9.99
C LEU A 74 -3.64 1.15 -10.57
N ILE A 75 -2.82 2.10 -11.05
CA ILE A 75 -1.53 1.82 -11.68
C ILE A 75 -0.49 1.61 -10.60
N PRO A 76 0.17 0.43 -10.52
CA PRO A 76 1.23 0.20 -9.56
C PRO A 76 2.54 0.89 -9.97
N CYS A 77 3.45 1.07 -8.99
CA CYS A 77 4.84 1.44 -9.28
C CYS A 77 5.60 0.26 -9.87
N PHE A 78 6.67 0.55 -10.61
CA PHE A 78 7.63 -0.47 -11.05
C PHE A 78 8.69 -0.74 -9.95
N PRO A 79 9.07 -2.01 -9.73
CA PRO A 79 8.48 -3.23 -10.26
C PRO A 79 7.09 -3.49 -9.64
N THR A 80 6.20 -4.08 -10.41
CA THR A 80 4.82 -4.35 -9.98
C THR A 80 4.77 -5.56 -9.04
N LYS A 81 5.43 -5.43 -7.89
CA LYS A 81 5.62 -6.44 -6.84
C LYS A 81 4.96 -6.01 -5.53
N THR A 82 4.59 -6.97 -4.72
CA THR A 82 3.80 -6.80 -3.48
C THR A 82 4.41 -5.81 -2.50
N PHE A 83 5.66 -6.05 -2.06
CA PHE A 83 6.27 -5.23 -0.99
C PHE A 83 6.55 -3.80 -1.45
N PRO A 84 7.17 -3.58 -2.64
CA PRO A 84 7.32 -2.23 -3.19
C PRO A 84 6.00 -1.46 -3.23
N ASN A 85 4.94 -2.07 -3.77
CA ASN A 85 3.69 -1.35 -4.00
C ASN A 85 2.86 -1.10 -2.75
N HIS A 86 2.79 -2.05 -1.80
CA HIS A 86 2.17 -1.78 -0.51
C HIS A 86 2.89 -0.65 0.23
N TYR A 87 4.22 -0.58 0.12
CA TYR A 87 4.97 0.47 0.78
C TYR A 87 4.86 1.81 0.02
N SER A 88 4.74 1.79 -1.32
CA SER A 88 4.40 2.98 -2.11
C SER A 88 3.03 3.56 -1.75
N ILE A 89 1.99 2.72 -1.60
CA ILE A 89 0.66 3.16 -1.12
C ILE A 89 0.75 3.81 0.25
N ALA A 90 1.57 3.26 1.14
CA ALA A 90 1.71 3.77 2.50
C ALA A 90 2.55 5.04 2.61
N THR A 91 3.49 5.28 1.69
CA THR A 91 4.45 6.39 1.77
C THR A 91 4.22 7.48 0.73
N GLY A 92 3.50 7.20 -0.36
CA GLY A 92 3.38 8.10 -1.49
C GLY A 92 4.70 8.30 -2.26
N LEU A 93 5.66 7.39 -2.09
CA LEU A 93 6.96 7.41 -2.72
C LEU A 93 7.08 6.27 -3.72
N TYR A 94 7.89 6.47 -4.75
CA TYR A 94 8.33 5.38 -5.63
C TYR A 94 9.34 4.46 -4.90
N PRO A 95 9.50 3.20 -5.34
CA PRO A 95 10.51 2.28 -4.79
C PRO A 95 11.92 2.87 -4.77
N ASP A 96 12.24 3.72 -5.75
CA ASP A 96 13.50 4.47 -5.85
C ASP A 96 13.74 5.41 -4.65
N HIS A 97 12.67 5.89 -4.01
CA HIS A 97 12.74 6.86 -2.91
C HIS A 97 12.44 6.24 -1.53
N HIS A 98 11.65 5.16 -1.48
CA HIS A 98 11.38 4.50 -0.18
C HIS A 98 12.25 3.27 0.09
N GLY A 99 13.08 2.85 -0.87
CA GLY A 99 14.14 1.86 -0.70
C GLY A 99 13.70 0.39 -0.62
N ILE A 100 12.41 0.07 -0.64
CA ILE A 100 11.91 -1.30 -0.79
C ILE A 100 11.80 -1.59 -2.30
N ILE A 101 12.93 -1.98 -2.89
CA ILE A 101 13.08 -2.08 -4.35
C ILE A 101 12.57 -3.40 -4.92
N GLN A 102 12.43 -4.43 -4.08
CA GLN A 102 12.00 -5.78 -4.43
C GLN A 102 11.34 -6.45 -3.22
N ASN A 103 10.70 -7.62 -3.45
CA ASN A 103 10.25 -8.46 -2.33
C ASN A 103 11.45 -9.00 -1.52
N SER A 104 12.56 -9.32 -2.20
CA SER A 104 13.82 -9.75 -1.55
C SER A 104 15.01 -9.06 -2.22
N PHE A 105 15.93 -8.49 -1.42
CA PHE A 105 17.13 -7.81 -1.90
C PHE A 105 18.19 -7.72 -0.79
N TYR A 106 19.43 -7.45 -1.18
CA TYR A 106 20.55 -7.30 -0.23
C TYR A 106 21.05 -5.84 -0.19
N VAL A 107 21.33 -5.36 1.01
CA VAL A 107 21.93 -4.05 1.25
C VAL A 107 23.23 -4.25 2.06
N PRO A 108 24.40 -3.87 1.55
CA PRO A 108 25.68 -4.17 2.22
C PRO A 108 25.75 -3.73 3.69
N ALA A 109 25.19 -2.57 4.03
CA ALA A 109 25.22 -2.01 5.37
C ALA A 109 24.19 -2.62 6.34
N ILE A 110 23.16 -3.34 5.83
CA ILE A 110 22.00 -3.80 6.63
C ILE A 110 21.87 -5.32 6.59
N GLY A 111 22.18 -5.95 5.45
CA GLY A 111 21.98 -7.36 5.20
C GLY A 111 20.87 -7.64 4.17
N THR A 112 20.29 -8.85 4.23
CA THR A 112 19.23 -9.28 3.30
C THR A 112 17.86 -8.91 3.82
N TYR A 113 17.08 -8.24 2.99
CA TYR A 113 15.63 -8.09 3.17
C TYR A 113 14.93 -9.31 2.57
N GLU A 114 14.13 -10.00 3.36
CA GLU A 114 13.49 -11.26 2.96
C GLU A 114 12.13 -11.40 3.66
N PRO A 115 10.99 -11.53 2.95
CA PRO A 115 9.64 -11.62 3.55
C PRO A 115 9.48 -12.77 4.55
N THR A 116 10.18 -13.88 4.33
CA THR A 116 10.16 -15.05 5.21
C THR A 116 11.05 -14.90 6.45
N ASN A 117 11.96 -13.92 6.45
CA ASN A 117 12.84 -13.63 7.56
C ASN A 117 12.26 -12.51 8.45
N ARG A 118 11.70 -12.91 9.58
CA ARG A 118 11.09 -11.99 10.55
C ARG A 118 12.05 -10.89 11.03
N GLN A 119 13.32 -11.18 11.23
CA GLN A 119 14.29 -10.18 11.68
C GLN A 119 14.51 -9.09 10.63
N SER A 120 14.53 -9.45 9.34
CA SER A 120 14.70 -8.48 8.27
C SER A 120 13.49 -7.59 8.10
N ILE A 121 12.27 -8.14 8.05
CA ILE A 121 11.06 -7.33 7.84
C ILE A 121 10.75 -6.43 9.06
N MET A 122 11.22 -6.78 10.26
CA MET A 122 11.10 -5.96 11.46
C MET A 122 12.26 -4.97 11.66
N ASN A 123 13.22 -4.93 10.75
CA ASN A 123 14.33 -3.97 10.83
C ASN A 123 13.95 -2.65 10.13
N GLY A 124 13.69 -1.61 10.92
CA GLY A 124 13.31 -0.28 10.43
C GLY A 124 14.31 0.38 9.47
N ALA A 125 15.59 -0.05 9.47
CA ALA A 125 16.63 0.48 8.58
C ALA A 125 16.41 0.18 7.09
N PHE A 126 15.59 -0.81 6.76
CA PHE A 126 15.23 -1.08 5.36
C PHE A 126 14.23 -0.07 4.80
N TYR A 127 13.41 0.56 5.64
CA TYR A 127 12.25 1.35 5.25
C TYR A 127 12.56 2.84 5.28
N GLU A 128 12.72 3.45 4.12
CA GLU A 128 12.89 4.89 3.97
C GLU A 128 11.53 5.58 3.79
N GLY A 129 11.51 6.92 3.85
CA GLY A 129 10.26 7.68 3.82
C GLY A 129 9.53 7.74 5.17
N GLU A 130 8.28 8.15 5.13
CA GLU A 130 7.39 8.23 6.30
C GLU A 130 6.01 7.68 5.93
N PRO A 131 5.66 6.47 6.37
CA PRO A 131 4.37 5.88 6.05
C PRO A 131 3.22 6.60 6.76
N ILE A 132 2.04 6.59 6.16
CA ILE A 132 0.86 7.35 6.59
C ILE A 132 0.46 7.08 8.06
N TRP A 133 0.67 5.87 8.57
CA TRP A 133 0.43 5.60 9.99
C TRP A 133 1.38 6.38 10.90
N LEU A 134 2.65 6.57 10.50
CA LEU A 134 3.57 7.41 11.25
C LEU A 134 3.19 8.89 11.17
N THR A 135 2.80 9.35 9.99
CA THR A 135 2.29 10.72 9.81
C THR A 135 1.10 10.98 10.73
N ALA A 136 0.19 10.01 10.86
CA ALA A 136 -0.94 10.08 11.79
C ALA A 136 -0.46 10.14 13.26
N GLU A 137 0.40 9.21 13.68
CA GLU A 137 0.93 9.15 15.05
C GLU A 137 1.75 10.42 15.42
N ASN A 138 2.54 10.94 14.48
CA ASN A 138 3.32 12.17 14.70
C ASN A 138 2.44 13.42 14.92
N GLN A 139 1.20 13.38 14.42
CA GLN A 139 0.22 14.45 14.57
C GLN A 139 -0.86 14.15 15.63
N GLY A 140 -0.59 13.18 16.52
CA GLY A 140 -1.45 12.85 17.66
C GLY A 140 -2.71 12.03 17.30
N MET A 141 -2.73 11.43 16.11
CA MET A 141 -3.82 10.56 15.65
C MET A 141 -3.39 9.09 15.75
N LYS A 142 -4.17 8.27 16.44
CA LYS A 142 -3.88 6.83 16.54
C LYS A 142 -4.12 6.10 15.24
N SER A 143 -3.22 5.17 14.92
CA SER A 143 -3.30 4.29 13.77
C SER A 143 -3.30 2.83 14.16
N ALA A 144 -3.85 1.98 13.30
CA ALA A 144 -3.80 0.53 13.44
C ALA A 144 -3.45 -0.14 12.12
N CYS A 145 -2.64 -1.20 12.16
CA CYS A 145 -2.26 -1.99 11.00
C CYS A 145 -2.46 -3.49 11.25
N CYS A 146 -3.19 -4.14 10.34
CA CYS A 146 -3.30 -5.58 10.28
C CYS A 146 -2.54 -6.06 9.04
N TYR A 147 -1.27 -6.41 9.23
CA TYR A 147 -0.42 -7.04 8.20
C TYR A 147 0.02 -6.14 7.04
N TRP A 148 0.00 -4.83 7.17
CA TRP A 148 0.54 -3.96 6.13
C TRP A 148 2.06 -4.00 6.09
N VAL A 149 2.65 -4.00 4.90
CA VAL A 149 4.11 -4.01 4.72
C VAL A 149 4.77 -2.85 5.47
N GLY A 150 5.76 -3.15 6.30
CA GLY A 150 6.49 -2.19 7.13
C GLY A 150 5.83 -1.86 8.47
N SER A 151 4.58 -2.26 8.72
CA SER A 151 3.88 -1.93 9.99
C SER A 151 4.43 -2.65 11.22
N GLU A 152 5.20 -3.71 11.02
CA GLU A 152 5.85 -4.48 12.08
C GLU A 152 7.27 -3.99 12.40
N ALA A 153 7.76 -2.99 11.69
CA ALA A 153 9.09 -2.41 11.89
C ALA A 153 9.00 -1.06 12.62
N PRO A 154 9.96 -0.75 13.52
CA PRO A 154 10.06 0.57 14.16
C PRO A 154 10.64 1.60 13.19
N ILE A 155 9.86 1.98 12.16
CA ILE A 155 10.28 2.94 11.16
C ILE A 155 10.49 4.30 11.83
N LYS A 156 11.69 4.90 11.65
CA LYS A 156 12.08 6.12 12.39
C LYS A 156 11.87 5.99 13.92
N GLY A 157 12.02 4.77 14.46
CA GLY A 157 11.89 4.48 15.88
C GLY A 157 10.44 4.38 16.40
N LYS A 158 9.43 4.34 15.52
CA LYS A 158 8.00 4.33 15.90
C LYS A 158 7.23 3.21 15.23
N TYR A 159 6.19 2.74 15.91
CA TYR A 159 5.18 1.81 15.42
C TYR A 159 3.82 2.48 15.28
N PRO A 160 2.86 1.92 14.53
CA PRO A 160 1.44 2.23 14.71
C PRO A 160 1.02 1.96 16.18
N SER A 161 0.02 2.68 16.69
CA SER A 161 -0.51 2.45 18.05
C SER A 161 -0.99 1.01 18.27
N ILE A 162 -1.53 0.38 17.23
CA ILE A 162 -1.97 -1.01 17.22
C ILE A 162 -1.41 -1.67 15.96
N TRP A 163 -0.80 -2.83 16.10
CA TRP A 163 -0.38 -3.63 14.96
C TRP A 163 -0.41 -5.12 15.30
N LEU A 164 -0.60 -5.96 14.29
CA LEU A 164 -0.60 -7.41 14.44
C LEU A 164 0.65 -8.00 13.78
N ARG A 165 1.28 -8.94 14.46
CA ARG A 165 2.33 -9.77 13.87
C ARG A 165 1.72 -10.63 12.77
N TYR A 166 2.35 -10.63 11.58
CA TYR A 166 1.85 -11.38 10.43
C TYR A 166 1.67 -12.86 10.73
N ASN A 167 0.46 -13.33 10.46
CA ASN A 167 0.08 -14.73 10.49
C ASN A 167 -0.85 -14.99 9.30
N GLN A 168 -0.32 -15.70 8.29
CA GLN A 168 -1.08 -16.01 7.08
C GLN A 168 -2.31 -16.86 7.37
N ASP A 169 -2.24 -17.74 8.38
CA ASP A 169 -3.29 -18.68 8.72
C ASP A 169 -4.44 -18.06 9.52
N LEU A 170 -4.30 -16.80 9.97
CA LEU A 170 -5.43 -16.10 10.60
C LEU A 170 -6.55 -15.91 9.57
N PRO A 171 -7.74 -16.49 9.80
CA PRO A 171 -8.87 -16.38 8.86
C PRO A 171 -9.20 -14.94 8.50
N PHE A 172 -9.63 -14.70 7.26
CA PHE A 172 -10.00 -13.35 6.82
C PHE A 172 -11.16 -12.76 7.64
N THR A 173 -12.11 -13.60 8.08
CA THR A 173 -13.20 -13.20 8.99
C THR A 173 -12.65 -12.69 10.33
N SER A 174 -11.62 -13.34 10.89
CA SER A 174 -10.99 -12.89 12.13
C SER A 174 -10.21 -11.57 11.96
N ARG A 175 -9.71 -11.29 10.74
CA ARG A 175 -9.15 -9.96 10.42
C ARG A 175 -10.25 -8.89 10.41
N ILE A 176 -11.43 -9.20 9.87
CA ILE A 176 -12.62 -8.34 9.95
C ILE A 176 -13.00 -8.10 11.41
N ASP A 177 -13.02 -9.16 12.24
CA ASP A 177 -13.33 -9.06 13.67
C ASP A 177 -12.38 -8.08 14.37
N SER A 178 -11.09 -8.16 14.07
CA SER A 178 -10.07 -7.27 14.64
C SER A 178 -10.32 -5.81 14.26
N VAL A 179 -10.57 -5.52 12.97
CA VAL A 179 -10.83 -4.17 12.47
C VAL A 179 -12.11 -3.58 13.09
N ILE A 180 -13.18 -4.37 13.17
CA ILE A 180 -14.44 -3.92 13.81
C ILE A 180 -14.24 -3.68 15.30
N ALA A 181 -13.53 -4.56 16.00
CA ALA A 181 -13.22 -4.37 17.42
C ALA A 181 -12.42 -3.09 17.67
N TRP A 182 -11.47 -2.76 16.80
CA TRP A 182 -10.72 -1.49 16.91
C TRP A 182 -11.59 -0.26 16.69
N LEU A 183 -12.57 -0.33 15.77
CA LEU A 183 -13.54 0.74 15.54
C LEU A 183 -14.53 0.90 16.70
N GLN A 184 -14.71 -0.13 17.56
CA GLN A 184 -15.56 -0.07 18.75
C GLN A 184 -14.83 0.44 20.00
N LEU A 185 -13.51 0.60 19.97
CA LEU A 185 -12.76 1.13 21.10
C LEU A 185 -13.30 2.51 21.53
N PRO A 186 -13.16 2.91 22.82
CA PRO A 186 -13.44 4.26 23.26
C PRO A 186 -12.68 5.30 22.42
N SER A 187 -13.27 6.49 22.24
CA SER A 187 -12.79 7.52 21.30
C SER A 187 -11.31 7.89 21.48
N GLU A 188 -10.81 7.87 22.71
CA GLU A 188 -9.43 8.17 23.06
C GLU A 188 -8.44 7.06 22.72
N LYS A 189 -8.92 5.82 22.50
CA LYS A 189 -8.13 4.65 22.12
C LYS A 189 -8.36 4.23 20.67
N ARG A 190 -9.46 4.66 20.06
CA ARG A 190 -9.88 4.28 18.73
C ARG A 190 -8.92 4.81 17.68
N PRO A 191 -8.39 3.95 16.78
CA PRO A 191 -7.59 4.40 15.65
C PRO A 191 -8.46 5.14 14.64
N HIS A 192 -7.96 6.25 14.11
CA HIS A 192 -8.60 7.01 13.03
C HIS A 192 -8.18 6.52 11.66
N LEU A 193 -7.00 5.91 11.56
CA LEU A 193 -6.49 5.23 10.39
C LEU A 193 -6.35 3.75 10.69
N ILE A 194 -6.95 2.90 9.86
CA ILE A 194 -6.75 1.45 9.89
C ILE A 194 -6.33 1.00 8.50
N MET A 195 -5.18 0.32 8.40
CA MET A 195 -4.72 -0.32 7.18
C MET A 195 -4.67 -1.83 7.40
N TRP A 196 -5.29 -2.61 6.51
CA TRP A 196 -5.33 -4.06 6.63
C TRP A 196 -5.20 -4.75 5.27
N TYR A 197 -4.76 -5.99 5.31
CA TYR A 197 -4.29 -6.73 4.16
C TYR A 197 -4.84 -8.16 4.13
N MET A 198 -5.18 -8.62 2.94
CA MET A 198 -5.53 -10.00 2.62
C MET A 198 -4.63 -10.48 1.48
N HIS A 199 -3.96 -11.63 1.66
CA HIS A 199 -2.96 -12.20 0.74
C HIS A 199 -3.57 -12.92 -0.48
N GLN A 200 -4.82 -12.69 -0.77
CA GLN A 200 -5.57 -13.25 -1.90
C GLN A 200 -6.19 -12.10 -2.71
N PRO A 201 -6.41 -12.30 -4.00
CA PRO A 201 -6.30 -13.52 -4.79
C PRO A 201 -4.90 -13.83 -5.35
N ASP A 202 -3.85 -13.08 -4.96
CA ASP A 202 -2.49 -13.24 -5.48
C ASP A 202 -2.00 -14.70 -5.42
N LYS A 203 -2.06 -15.31 -4.25
CA LYS A 203 -1.57 -16.67 -4.06
C LYS A 203 -2.24 -17.69 -5.01
N ILE A 204 -3.56 -17.62 -5.16
CA ILE A 204 -4.27 -18.53 -6.05
C ILE A 204 -4.02 -18.17 -7.52
N GLY A 205 -3.89 -16.88 -7.84
CA GLY A 205 -3.54 -16.37 -9.16
C GLY A 205 -2.20 -16.90 -9.65
N HIS A 206 -1.20 -16.96 -8.80
CA HIS A 206 0.08 -17.60 -9.10
C HIS A 206 -0.07 -19.09 -9.40
N HIS A 207 -0.80 -19.82 -8.57
CA HIS A 207 -0.85 -21.29 -8.65
C HIS A 207 -1.76 -21.83 -9.73
N GLU A 208 -2.83 -21.15 -10.06
CA GLU A 208 -3.89 -21.60 -10.96
C GLU A 208 -4.01 -20.74 -12.23
N GLY A 209 -3.42 -19.55 -12.20
CA GLY A 209 -3.55 -18.52 -13.24
C GLY A 209 -4.64 -17.51 -12.96
N PRO A 210 -4.51 -16.27 -13.53
CA PRO A 210 -5.36 -15.13 -13.18
C PRO A 210 -6.85 -15.33 -13.51
N LEU A 211 -7.17 -16.05 -14.58
CA LEU A 211 -8.56 -16.26 -15.03
C LEU A 211 -9.07 -17.69 -14.79
N ALA A 212 -8.41 -18.46 -13.92
CA ALA A 212 -8.87 -19.79 -13.56
C ALA A 212 -10.18 -19.72 -12.75
N ALA A 213 -11.01 -20.77 -12.87
CA ALA A 213 -12.28 -20.85 -12.13
C ALA A 213 -12.07 -20.79 -10.59
N SER A 214 -10.96 -21.33 -10.09
CA SER A 214 -10.58 -21.26 -8.68
C SER A 214 -10.23 -19.83 -8.25
N THR A 215 -9.53 -19.07 -9.10
CA THR A 215 -9.25 -17.65 -8.89
C THR A 215 -10.55 -16.84 -8.85
N GLY A 216 -11.49 -17.12 -9.77
CA GLY A 216 -12.80 -16.49 -9.79
C GLY A 216 -13.62 -16.74 -8.52
N ARG A 217 -13.61 -17.99 -8.00
CA ARG A 217 -14.25 -18.29 -6.71
C ARG A 217 -13.64 -17.51 -5.56
N MET A 218 -12.31 -17.34 -5.55
CA MET A 218 -11.62 -16.56 -4.53
C MET A 218 -11.96 -15.07 -4.63
N VAL A 219 -12.01 -14.50 -5.83
CA VAL A 219 -12.43 -13.12 -6.09
C VAL A 219 -13.86 -12.89 -5.54
N SER A 220 -14.82 -13.75 -5.88
CA SER A 220 -16.19 -13.64 -5.36
C SER A 220 -16.28 -13.85 -3.84
N TYR A 221 -15.42 -14.70 -3.26
CA TYR A 221 -15.33 -14.84 -1.82
C TYR A 221 -14.81 -13.57 -1.13
N LEU A 222 -13.75 -12.96 -1.67
CA LEU A 222 -13.23 -11.69 -1.15
C LEU A 222 -14.24 -10.56 -1.26
N ASP A 223 -14.97 -10.48 -2.37
CA ASP A 223 -16.09 -9.55 -2.52
C ASP A 223 -17.15 -9.76 -1.44
N SER A 224 -17.50 -11.00 -1.13
CA SER A 224 -18.45 -11.31 -0.05
C SER A 224 -17.95 -10.81 1.31
N LEU A 225 -16.65 -10.91 1.58
CA LEU A 225 -16.02 -10.40 2.81
C LEU A 225 -16.05 -8.86 2.88
N VAL A 226 -15.90 -8.16 1.75
CA VAL A 226 -16.14 -6.71 1.66
C VAL A 226 -17.57 -6.40 2.07
N GLY A 227 -18.56 -7.17 1.61
CA GLY A 227 -19.96 -7.06 2.00
C GLY A 227 -20.17 -7.27 3.50
N VAL A 228 -19.59 -8.33 4.06
CA VAL A 228 -19.63 -8.62 5.52
C VAL A 228 -19.05 -7.47 6.34
N PHE A 229 -17.88 -6.97 5.95
CA PHE A 229 -17.28 -5.84 6.66
C PHE A 229 -18.17 -4.60 6.61
N ARG A 230 -18.69 -4.25 5.43
CA ARG A 230 -19.57 -3.07 5.26
C ARG A 230 -20.88 -3.20 6.06
N ALA A 231 -21.48 -4.37 6.10
CA ALA A 231 -22.70 -4.62 6.90
C ALA A 231 -22.41 -4.35 8.39
N ARG A 232 -21.35 -4.93 8.92
CA ARG A 232 -20.94 -4.75 10.33
C ARG A 232 -20.50 -3.32 10.65
N LEU A 233 -19.81 -2.65 9.72
CA LEU A 233 -19.46 -1.23 9.87
C LEU A 233 -20.71 -0.36 9.99
N ASN A 234 -21.74 -0.62 9.20
CA ASN A 234 -22.98 0.16 9.21
C ASN A 234 -23.77 0.05 10.53
N GLU A 235 -23.54 -0.99 11.33
CA GLU A 235 -24.12 -1.15 12.66
C GLU A 235 -23.43 -0.27 13.73
N LEU A 236 -22.23 0.29 13.43
CA LEU A 236 -21.48 1.07 14.39
C LEU A 236 -22.00 2.52 14.48
N PRO A 237 -22.04 3.12 15.69
CA PRO A 237 -22.47 4.51 15.87
C PRO A 237 -21.62 5.53 15.06
N ILE A 238 -20.40 5.15 14.67
CA ILE A 238 -19.47 5.99 13.90
C ILE A 238 -19.55 5.77 12.39
N ALA A 239 -20.40 4.85 11.91
CA ALA A 239 -20.46 4.44 10.50
C ALA A 239 -20.46 5.62 9.52
N LYS A 240 -21.27 6.65 9.79
CA LYS A 240 -21.38 7.85 8.94
C LYS A 240 -20.12 8.74 8.93
N LYS A 241 -19.12 8.47 9.79
CA LYS A 241 -17.85 9.20 9.89
C LYS A 241 -16.69 8.41 9.27
N VAL A 242 -16.94 7.16 8.83
CA VAL A 242 -15.91 6.27 8.30
C VAL A 242 -15.87 6.34 6.78
N ASN A 243 -14.69 6.58 6.25
CA ASN A 243 -14.37 6.36 4.85
C ASN A 243 -13.76 4.96 4.71
N PHE A 244 -14.26 4.18 3.78
CA PHE A 244 -13.75 2.85 3.49
C PHE A 244 -13.20 2.80 2.07
N VAL A 245 -11.96 2.35 1.94
CA VAL A 245 -11.24 2.22 0.68
C VAL A 245 -10.81 0.78 0.49
N VAL A 246 -11.03 0.24 -0.71
CA VAL A 246 -10.50 -1.06 -1.14
C VAL A 246 -9.53 -0.81 -2.29
N VAL A 247 -8.33 -1.36 -2.16
CA VAL A 247 -7.27 -1.25 -3.17
C VAL A 247 -6.65 -2.60 -3.45
N SER A 248 -5.84 -2.67 -4.49
CA SER A 248 -4.87 -3.72 -4.72
C SER A 248 -3.52 -3.08 -5.05
N ASP A 249 -2.47 -3.77 -4.71
CA ASP A 249 -1.08 -3.36 -4.93
C ASP A 249 -0.61 -3.60 -6.36
N HIS A 250 -1.13 -4.63 -7.03
CA HIS A 250 -0.89 -4.98 -8.44
C HIS A 250 -1.98 -5.91 -8.96
N GLY A 251 -1.87 -6.27 -10.24
CA GLY A 251 -2.65 -7.29 -10.90
C GLY A 251 -1.89 -8.61 -11.04
N MET A 252 -2.21 -9.38 -12.11
CA MET A 252 -1.65 -10.71 -12.37
C MET A 252 -1.72 -11.01 -13.88
N ALA A 253 -0.59 -11.36 -14.50
CA ALA A 253 -0.56 -11.80 -15.89
C ALA A 253 -0.50 -13.33 -15.98
N LYS A 254 -1.10 -13.87 -17.04
CA LYS A 254 -0.92 -15.28 -17.38
C LYS A 254 0.46 -15.50 -17.99
N VAL A 255 1.14 -16.55 -17.56
CA VAL A 255 2.42 -16.98 -18.09
C VAL A 255 2.23 -18.31 -18.81
N ASN A 256 2.92 -18.47 -19.94
CA ASN A 256 3.00 -19.75 -20.61
C ASN A 256 4.15 -20.58 -20.00
N GLU A 257 3.85 -21.79 -19.58
CA GLU A 257 4.83 -22.70 -18.95
C GLU A 257 6.06 -22.99 -19.82
N SER A 258 5.98 -22.80 -21.15
CA SER A 258 7.11 -22.95 -22.08
C SER A 258 7.98 -21.70 -22.22
N ASN A 259 7.51 -20.52 -21.74
CA ASN A 259 8.16 -19.25 -21.96
C ASN A 259 9.09 -18.88 -20.80
N ASN A 260 10.22 -19.57 -20.70
CA ASN A 260 11.15 -19.40 -19.60
C ASN A 260 12.57 -19.16 -20.08
N LEU A 261 13.22 -18.20 -19.45
CA LEU A 261 14.62 -17.85 -19.66
C LEU A 261 15.39 -18.08 -18.35
N TYR A 262 16.53 -18.75 -18.44
CA TYR A 262 17.38 -19.06 -17.28
C TYR A 262 18.71 -18.37 -17.44
N VAL A 263 19.02 -17.46 -16.53
CA VAL A 263 20.24 -16.62 -16.61
C VAL A 263 21.51 -17.47 -16.62
N ASP A 264 21.55 -18.56 -15.86
CA ASP A 264 22.70 -19.49 -15.80
C ASP A 264 22.95 -20.25 -17.12
N GLN A 265 21.96 -20.32 -18.02
CA GLN A 265 22.08 -20.85 -19.36
C GLN A 265 22.45 -19.79 -20.41
N LEU A 266 22.15 -18.52 -20.11
CA LEU A 266 22.40 -17.39 -21.00
C LEU A 266 23.81 -16.83 -20.84
N VAL A 267 24.33 -16.80 -19.62
CA VAL A 267 25.65 -16.25 -19.28
C VAL A 267 26.39 -17.13 -18.26
N PRO A 268 27.73 -17.12 -18.24
CA PRO A 268 28.48 -17.83 -17.21
C PRO A 268 28.11 -17.32 -15.81
N ARG A 269 27.72 -18.22 -14.91
CA ARG A 269 27.27 -17.87 -13.56
C ARG A 269 28.30 -17.04 -12.78
N TYR A 270 29.59 -17.26 -12.98
CA TYR A 270 30.66 -16.54 -12.33
C TYR A 270 30.77 -15.06 -12.76
N TRP A 271 30.08 -14.63 -13.82
CA TRP A 271 30.01 -13.21 -14.17
C TRP A 271 29.14 -12.40 -13.19
N ILE A 272 28.23 -13.06 -12.47
CA ILE A 272 27.23 -12.45 -11.59
C ILE A 272 27.69 -12.54 -10.15
N THR A 273 27.82 -11.39 -9.49
CA THR A 273 28.13 -11.30 -8.05
C THR A 273 26.88 -11.34 -7.21
N MET A 274 25.85 -10.63 -7.65
CA MET A 274 24.58 -10.51 -6.91
C MET A 274 23.38 -10.54 -7.87
N ALA A 275 22.29 -11.09 -7.37
CA ALA A 275 20.99 -11.09 -8.05
C ALA A 275 19.89 -10.89 -7.01
N CYS A 276 18.86 -10.12 -7.34
CA CYS A 276 17.63 -10.06 -6.58
C CYS A 276 16.42 -9.94 -7.51
N GLY A 277 15.25 -10.31 -7.00
CA GLY A 277 14.06 -10.50 -7.82
C GLY A 277 14.10 -11.84 -8.57
N GLY A 278 13.34 -11.94 -9.62
CA GLY A 278 13.16 -13.15 -10.42
C GLY A 278 11.72 -13.27 -10.89
N GLU A 279 11.40 -14.40 -11.48
CA GLU A 279 10.14 -14.70 -12.14
C GLU A 279 9.93 -13.86 -13.41
N VAL A 280 9.88 -12.53 -13.32
CA VAL A 280 9.66 -11.67 -14.49
C VAL A 280 10.59 -10.46 -14.53
N GLN A 281 11.07 -10.00 -13.38
CA GLN A 281 11.97 -8.87 -13.25
C GLN A 281 13.07 -9.19 -12.24
N MET A 282 14.32 -8.87 -12.59
CA MET A 282 15.47 -9.12 -11.72
C MET A 282 16.49 -7.98 -11.84
N ASN A 283 17.19 -7.72 -10.74
CA ASN A 283 18.36 -6.86 -10.74
C ASN A 283 19.62 -7.72 -10.61
N LEU A 284 20.67 -7.38 -11.35
CA LEU A 284 21.93 -8.13 -11.39
C LEU A 284 23.12 -7.19 -11.18
N ASP A 285 24.07 -7.60 -10.35
CA ASP A 285 25.42 -7.07 -10.34
C ASP A 285 26.39 -8.04 -10.98
N GLY A 286 27.31 -7.51 -11.78
CA GLY A 286 28.35 -8.26 -12.43
C GLY A 286 29.74 -8.02 -11.78
N ILE A 287 30.63 -9.01 -11.92
CA ILE A 287 32.06 -8.80 -11.66
C ILE A 287 32.55 -7.64 -12.55
N PRO A 288 33.33 -6.68 -12.06
CA PRO A 288 33.76 -5.52 -12.83
C PRO A 288 34.36 -5.87 -14.21
N ALA A 289 35.15 -6.92 -14.28
CA ALA A 289 35.78 -7.39 -15.52
C ALA A 289 34.80 -7.91 -16.59
N TYR A 290 33.59 -8.32 -16.19
CA TYR A 290 32.59 -8.92 -17.08
C TYR A 290 31.28 -8.14 -17.16
N LYS A 291 31.16 -7.01 -16.49
CA LYS A 291 29.93 -6.22 -16.40
C LYS A 291 29.36 -5.85 -17.78
N ASP A 292 30.21 -5.30 -18.66
CA ASP A 292 29.78 -4.97 -20.02
C ASP A 292 29.48 -6.22 -20.87
N SER A 293 30.22 -7.31 -20.69
CA SER A 293 29.95 -8.58 -21.38
C SER A 293 28.61 -9.17 -20.95
N LEU A 294 28.28 -9.11 -19.65
CA LEU A 294 27.00 -9.52 -19.09
C LEU A 294 25.84 -8.71 -19.72
N TYR A 295 25.95 -7.38 -19.71
CA TYR A 295 24.98 -6.48 -20.33
C TYR A 295 24.77 -6.79 -21.82
N GLN A 296 25.87 -6.81 -22.62
CA GLN A 296 25.80 -7.02 -24.07
C GLN A 296 25.26 -8.38 -24.45
N ARG A 297 25.50 -9.40 -23.63
CA ARG A 297 24.99 -10.75 -23.89
C ARG A 297 23.52 -10.87 -23.57
N LEU A 298 23.07 -10.36 -22.41
CA LEU A 298 21.65 -10.40 -22.03
C LEU A 298 20.78 -9.51 -22.94
N LYS A 299 21.28 -8.36 -23.36
CA LYS A 299 20.58 -7.43 -24.27
C LYS A 299 20.24 -8.04 -25.63
N LYS A 300 20.93 -9.09 -26.06
CA LYS A 300 20.69 -9.79 -27.33
C LYS A 300 19.69 -10.95 -27.22
N VAL A 301 19.23 -11.23 -26.00
CA VAL A 301 18.29 -12.32 -25.76
C VAL A 301 16.88 -11.84 -26.11
N ASN A 302 16.19 -12.57 -26.98
CA ASN A 302 14.80 -12.30 -27.30
C ASN A 302 13.93 -12.38 -26.05
N HIS A 303 12.88 -11.59 -25.98
CA HIS A 303 11.94 -11.51 -24.85
C HIS A 303 12.53 -10.99 -23.54
N LEU A 304 13.71 -10.34 -23.61
CA LEU A 304 14.29 -9.58 -22.51
C LEU A 304 14.52 -8.14 -22.90
N THR A 305 14.14 -7.24 -22.02
CA THR A 305 14.60 -5.87 -21.99
C THR A 305 15.62 -5.73 -20.86
N VAL A 306 16.81 -5.22 -21.20
CA VAL A 306 17.93 -5.08 -20.27
C VAL A 306 18.42 -3.65 -20.31
N TRP A 307 18.44 -3.02 -19.15
CA TRP A 307 18.98 -1.69 -18.97
C TRP A 307 20.17 -1.73 -18.01
N LYS A 308 21.17 -0.90 -18.27
CA LYS A 308 22.00 -0.42 -17.18
C LYS A 308 21.11 0.43 -16.27
N LYS A 309 21.42 0.50 -14.98
CA LYS A 309 20.61 1.24 -13.99
C LYS A 309 20.27 2.66 -14.46
N GLU A 310 21.28 3.38 -14.99
CA GLU A 310 21.16 4.75 -15.50
C GLU A 310 20.37 4.85 -16.82
N GLU A 311 20.15 3.74 -17.51
CA GLU A 311 19.39 3.67 -18.77
C GLU A 311 17.90 3.32 -18.54
N VAL A 312 17.51 2.99 -17.33
CA VAL A 312 16.10 2.67 -17.01
C VAL A 312 15.21 3.87 -17.37
N PRO A 313 14.14 3.66 -18.15
CA PRO A 313 13.25 4.75 -18.55
C PRO A 313 12.74 5.57 -17.36
N GLN A 314 12.84 6.90 -17.46
CA GLN A 314 12.47 7.83 -16.38
C GLN A 314 11.05 7.59 -15.84
N ARG A 315 10.10 7.19 -16.70
CA ARG A 315 8.71 6.89 -16.32
C ARG A 315 8.59 5.73 -15.32
N LEU A 316 9.59 4.87 -15.21
CA LEU A 316 9.59 3.75 -14.27
C LEU A 316 10.03 4.16 -12.86
N HIS A 317 10.63 5.34 -12.72
CA HIS A 317 11.12 5.84 -11.42
C HIS A 317 11.90 4.78 -10.63
N TYR A 318 12.92 4.17 -11.29
CA TYR A 318 13.65 3.01 -10.77
C TYR A 318 15.11 3.02 -11.23
N SER A 319 15.87 4.07 -10.88
CA SER A 319 17.23 4.24 -11.37
C SER A 319 18.20 4.90 -10.38
N THR A 320 17.74 5.56 -9.31
CA THR A 320 18.60 6.38 -8.47
C THR A 320 18.97 5.75 -7.12
N ASN A 321 18.12 4.87 -6.59
CA ASN A 321 18.37 4.23 -5.31
C ASN A 321 19.63 3.36 -5.33
N PRO A 322 20.56 3.51 -4.37
CA PRO A 322 21.79 2.71 -4.31
C PRO A 322 21.55 1.20 -4.12
N ARG A 323 20.37 0.80 -3.72
CA ARG A 323 19.98 -0.61 -3.55
C ARG A 323 19.62 -1.30 -4.88
N ILE A 324 19.37 -0.53 -5.95
CA ILE A 324 19.15 -1.07 -7.29
C ILE A 324 20.51 -1.43 -7.87
N TYR A 325 20.65 -2.66 -8.35
CA TYR A 325 21.90 -3.19 -8.88
C TYR A 325 22.19 -2.63 -10.28
N ASP A 326 23.37 -2.91 -10.79
CA ASP A 326 23.89 -2.32 -12.03
C ASP A 326 23.03 -2.55 -13.27
N LEU A 327 22.39 -3.72 -13.35
CA LEU A 327 21.51 -4.09 -14.46
C LEU A 327 20.09 -4.37 -13.95
N VAL A 328 19.12 -3.83 -14.67
CA VAL A 328 17.69 -4.13 -14.52
C VAL A 328 17.27 -4.97 -15.72
N VAL A 329 16.79 -6.17 -15.45
CA VAL A 329 16.37 -7.15 -16.45
C VAL A 329 14.87 -7.38 -16.32
N LEU A 330 14.14 -7.28 -17.42
CA LEU A 330 12.69 -7.42 -17.47
C LEU A 330 12.31 -8.37 -18.61
N ALA A 331 11.52 -9.38 -18.32
CA ALA A 331 10.94 -10.26 -19.32
C ALA A 331 9.71 -9.61 -20.00
N ASP A 332 9.47 -9.95 -21.26
CA ASP A 332 8.21 -9.60 -21.93
C ASP A 332 7.01 -10.24 -21.22
N THR A 333 5.84 -9.60 -21.30
CA THR A 333 4.62 -10.15 -20.69
C THR A 333 4.35 -11.58 -21.19
N GLY A 334 4.07 -12.48 -20.24
CA GLY A 334 3.87 -13.89 -20.52
C GLY A 334 5.17 -14.72 -20.57
N TRP A 335 6.33 -14.10 -20.33
CA TRP A 335 7.63 -14.75 -20.19
C TRP A 335 8.15 -14.66 -18.75
N ASN A 336 8.95 -15.66 -18.36
CA ASN A 336 9.70 -15.66 -17.11
C ASN A 336 11.19 -15.47 -17.34
N ILE A 337 11.86 -14.81 -16.39
CA ILE A 337 13.32 -14.76 -16.25
C ILE A 337 13.71 -15.18 -14.84
N MET A 338 14.49 -16.23 -14.72
CA MET A 338 14.92 -16.81 -13.44
C MET A 338 16.42 -17.01 -13.42
N LEU A 339 17.02 -16.96 -12.24
CA LEU A 339 18.47 -17.18 -12.13
C LEU A 339 18.85 -18.62 -12.52
N THR A 340 18.06 -19.60 -12.07
CA THR A 340 18.20 -21.02 -12.31
C THR A 340 16.82 -21.65 -12.52
N HIS A 341 16.78 -22.87 -13.03
CA HIS A 341 15.53 -23.60 -13.24
C HIS A 341 14.84 -23.90 -11.89
N PRO A 342 13.58 -23.46 -11.65
CA PRO A 342 12.85 -23.77 -10.44
C PRO A 342 12.28 -25.20 -10.47
N ALA A 343 11.86 -25.68 -9.30
CA ALA A 343 11.20 -27.00 -9.22
C ALA A 343 9.82 -27.01 -9.91
N LYS A 344 9.13 -25.86 -9.98
CA LYS A 344 7.83 -25.70 -10.62
C LYS A 344 7.71 -24.31 -11.23
N ILE A 345 7.15 -24.23 -12.43
CA ILE A 345 6.76 -22.99 -13.08
C ILE A 345 5.29 -22.71 -12.75
N LEU A 346 5.00 -21.50 -12.36
CA LEU A 346 3.65 -21.06 -12.00
C LEU A 346 2.98 -20.39 -13.21
N PRO A 347 1.66 -20.61 -13.42
CA PRO A 347 0.93 -20.07 -14.58
C PRO A 347 0.53 -18.60 -14.47
N GLY A 348 0.77 -17.95 -13.32
CA GLY A 348 0.50 -16.53 -13.10
C GLY A 348 1.68 -15.84 -12.46
N HIS A 349 2.04 -14.67 -12.99
CA HIS A 349 3.10 -13.81 -12.43
C HIS A 349 2.78 -12.34 -12.55
N HIS A 350 3.43 -11.54 -11.71
CA HIS A 350 3.43 -10.08 -11.72
C HIS A 350 4.86 -9.57 -11.51
N GLY A 351 5.08 -8.27 -11.73
CA GLY A 351 6.42 -7.67 -11.69
C GLY A 351 6.83 -7.10 -13.05
N TYR A 352 5.99 -7.24 -14.08
CA TYR A 352 6.19 -6.67 -15.41
C TYR A 352 6.11 -5.13 -15.39
N ASP A 353 6.32 -4.53 -16.54
CA ASP A 353 6.15 -3.09 -16.75
C ASP A 353 4.73 -2.66 -16.37
N ASN A 354 4.63 -1.57 -15.63
CA ASN A 354 3.35 -1.02 -15.18
C ASN A 354 2.50 -0.38 -16.29
N VAL A 355 3.01 -0.31 -17.51
CA VAL A 355 2.23 0.08 -18.69
C VAL A 355 1.21 -0.99 -19.10
N TYR A 356 1.45 -2.25 -18.72
CA TYR A 356 0.55 -3.34 -19.04
C TYR A 356 -0.65 -3.38 -18.10
N PRO A 357 -1.89 -3.30 -18.64
CA PRO A 357 -3.10 -3.31 -17.81
C PRO A 357 -3.22 -4.54 -16.89
N ASP A 358 -2.70 -5.71 -17.30
CA ASP A 358 -2.68 -6.91 -16.47
C ASP A 358 -1.97 -6.72 -15.12
N MET A 359 -1.12 -5.69 -15.01
CA MET A 359 -0.43 -5.32 -13.77
C MET A 359 -1.23 -4.36 -12.91
N HIS A 360 -2.31 -3.78 -13.42
CA HIS A 360 -3.08 -2.80 -12.66
C HIS A 360 -3.97 -3.47 -11.62
N GLY A 361 -4.11 -2.80 -10.48
CA GLY A 361 -5.01 -3.16 -9.40
C GLY A 361 -6.31 -2.37 -9.41
N ILE A 362 -7.05 -2.44 -8.32
CA ILE A 362 -8.35 -1.78 -8.11
C ILE A 362 -8.25 -0.59 -7.14
N PHE A 363 -9.18 0.35 -7.28
CA PHE A 363 -9.49 1.37 -6.29
C PHE A 363 -10.99 1.58 -6.20
N TYR A 364 -11.54 1.41 -4.99
CA TYR A 364 -12.93 1.75 -4.63
C TYR A 364 -12.94 2.56 -3.34
N GLY A 365 -13.77 3.59 -3.26
CA GLY A 365 -13.88 4.43 -2.07
C GLY A 365 -15.32 4.82 -1.77
N VAL A 366 -15.77 4.59 -0.53
CA VAL A 366 -17.10 5.00 -0.04
C VAL A 366 -16.97 5.73 1.29
N GLY A 367 -17.89 6.63 1.57
CA GLY A 367 -17.94 7.35 2.83
C GLY A 367 -18.12 8.85 2.66
N PRO A 368 -18.08 9.61 3.76
CA PRO A 368 -18.42 11.03 3.73
C PRO A 368 -17.49 11.91 2.90
N ALA A 369 -16.25 11.47 2.64
CA ALA A 369 -15.30 12.25 1.82
C ALA A 369 -15.47 12.05 0.32
N PHE A 370 -16.07 10.95 -0.12
CA PHE A 370 -16.12 10.57 -1.54
C PHE A 370 -17.40 11.02 -2.23
N LYS A 371 -17.31 11.36 -3.51
CA LYS A 371 -18.45 11.54 -4.40
C LYS A 371 -19.27 10.24 -4.49
N ASN A 372 -20.46 10.31 -5.04
CA ASN A 372 -21.33 9.14 -5.22
C ASN A 372 -21.45 8.82 -6.72
N GLY A 373 -21.30 7.55 -7.08
CA GLY A 373 -21.43 7.06 -8.46
C GLY A 373 -20.43 7.68 -9.43
N TYR A 374 -19.21 8.00 -8.96
CA TYR A 374 -18.19 8.64 -9.75
C TYR A 374 -17.11 7.66 -10.19
N GLU A 375 -16.99 7.46 -11.48
CA GLU A 375 -15.88 6.73 -12.09
C GLU A 375 -14.83 7.73 -12.56
N ARG A 376 -13.56 7.45 -12.24
CA ARG A 376 -12.44 8.25 -12.72
C ARG A 376 -11.47 7.43 -13.59
N PRO A 377 -10.70 8.07 -14.48
CA PRO A 377 -9.59 7.41 -15.19
C PRO A 377 -8.56 6.79 -14.25
N SER A 378 -7.75 5.88 -14.78
CA SER A 378 -6.63 5.26 -14.05
C SER A 378 -5.68 6.28 -13.46
N PHE A 379 -5.10 5.96 -12.30
CA PHE A 379 -4.10 6.79 -11.63
C PHE A 379 -3.07 5.95 -10.88
N GLU A 380 -1.91 6.54 -10.59
CA GLU A 380 -0.83 5.85 -9.90
C GLU A 380 -1.07 5.73 -8.40
N ASN A 381 -0.71 4.60 -7.82
CA ASN A 381 -0.96 4.27 -6.42
C ASN A 381 -0.25 5.19 -5.40
N ILE A 382 0.83 5.88 -5.79
CA ILE A 382 1.52 6.86 -4.94
C ILE A 382 0.62 8.05 -4.56
N HIS A 383 -0.41 8.34 -5.36
CA HIS A 383 -1.34 9.43 -5.07
C HIS A 383 -2.32 9.11 -3.93
N LEU A 384 -2.36 7.85 -3.46
CA LEU A 384 -3.19 7.44 -2.33
C LEU A 384 -2.72 8.03 -0.99
N TYR A 385 -1.41 8.15 -0.77
CA TYR A 385 -0.90 8.75 0.46
C TYR A 385 -1.40 10.19 0.67
N PRO A 386 -1.23 11.14 -0.27
CA PRO A 386 -1.77 12.50 -0.09
C PRO A 386 -3.31 12.52 -0.02
N LEU A 387 -4.01 11.62 -0.69
CA LEU A 387 -5.46 11.45 -0.56
C LEU A 387 -5.84 11.05 0.87
N PHE A 388 -5.17 10.06 1.45
CA PHE A 388 -5.40 9.60 2.82
C PHE A 388 -5.09 10.68 3.84
N ALA A 389 -3.98 11.40 3.66
CA ALA A 389 -3.61 12.53 4.50
C ALA A 389 -4.69 13.63 4.46
N HIS A 390 -5.20 13.95 3.27
CA HIS A 390 -6.28 14.94 3.10
C HIS A 390 -7.58 14.50 3.79
N ILE A 391 -8.04 13.27 3.59
CA ILE A 391 -9.25 12.73 4.23
C ILE A 391 -9.14 12.82 5.76
N LEU A 392 -7.97 12.54 6.30
CA LEU A 392 -7.68 12.59 7.74
C LEU A 392 -7.30 13.98 8.26
N LYS A 393 -7.23 14.99 7.38
CA LYS A 393 -6.79 16.36 7.70
C LYS A 393 -5.38 16.39 8.32
N LEU A 394 -4.49 15.52 7.83
CA LEU A 394 -3.09 15.47 8.21
C LEU A 394 -2.26 16.35 7.27
N LYS A 395 -1.19 16.93 7.79
CA LYS A 395 -0.13 17.53 6.99
C LYS A 395 0.72 16.39 6.41
N PRO A 396 0.75 16.18 5.08
CA PRO A 396 1.53 15.10 4.49
C PRO A 396 3.02 15.33 4.69
N ALA A 397 3.79 14.25 4.72
CA ALA A 397 5.24 14.30 4.55
C ALA A 397 5.60 14.71 3.10
N VAL A 398 6.89 14.93 2.84
CA VAL A 398 7.38 15.14 1.46
C VAL A 398 7.32 13.81 0.73
N VAL A 399 6.55 13.75 -0.36
CA VAL A 399 6.28 12.53 -1.13
C VAL A 399 6.27 12.83 -2.62
N ASP A 400 6.29 11.80 -3.47
CA ASP A 400 6.19 11.92 -4.93
C ASP A 400 4.73 12.08 -5.38
N GLY A 401 3.82 11.46 -4.62
CA GLY A 401 2.39 11.54 -4.88
C GLY A 401 1.83 12.95 -4.71
N ARG A 402 0.78 13.27 -5.46
CA ARG A 402 0.14 14.59 -5.49
C ARG A 402 -1.38 14.45 -5.33
N LEU A 403 -1.95 15.20 -4.38
CA LEU A 403 -3.41 15.21 -4.17
C LEU A 403 -4.16 15.66 -5.43
N LYS A 404 -3.63 16.65 -6.14
CA LYS A 404 -4.23 17.22 -7.37
C LYS A 404 -4.56 16.16 -8.42
N GLU A 405 -3.80 15.07 -8.44
CA GLU A 405 -4.02 13.98 -9.41
C GLU A 405 -5.25 13.12 -9.08
N VAL A 406 -5.84 13.27 -7.88
CA VAL A 406 -6.95 12.43 -7.39
C VAL A 406 -8.00 13.21 -6.60
N GLU A 407 -7.88 14.53 -6.46
CA GLU A 407 -8.82 15.33 -5.65
C GLU A 407 -10.24 15.38 -6.24
N ASP A 408 -10.37 15.12 -7.54
CA ASP A 408 -11.64 15.08 -8.25
C ASP A 408 -12.62 14.01 -7.73
N ILE A 409 -12.14 13.01 -7.00
CA ILE A 409 -12.99 11.97 -6.39
C ILE A 409 -13.63 12.43 -5.06
N LEU A 410 -13.15 13.52 -4.48
CA LEU A 410 -13.61 14.04 -3.20
C LEU A 410 -14.88 14.90 -3.38
N LYS A 411 -15.73 14.92 -2.35
CA LYS A 411 -16.77 15.92 -2.20
C LYS A 411 -16.13 17.27 -1.85
N ASP A 412 -16.78 18.35 -2.29
CA ASP A 412 -16.40 19.72 -1.96
C ASP A 412 -16.44 19.98 -0.43
#